data_1675c91be65b9eaf18661946bc37573b
#
_entry.id   1675c91be65b9eaf18661946bc37573b
#
_cell.length_a   1.000
_cell.length_b   1.000
_cell.length_c   1.000
_cell.angle_alpha   90.00
_cell.angle_beta   90.00
_cell.angle_gamma   90.00
#
_symmetry.space_group_name_H-M   'P 1'
#
loop_
_entity.id
_entity.type
_entity.pdbx_description
1 polymer ?
#
loop_
_entity_poly.entity_id
_entity_poly.type
_entity_poly.pdbx_seq_one_letter_code
_entity_poly.pdbx_strand_id
1 'polypeptide(L)'
;MARFYSLKKKDEDDAKTADPFGVLRPKVKNAEQQQVNIYEMAKAYVFLADGFEDIEALAPVDILRRGGIDVKTVSINATDMVASAHGVQVKADMMFADADFSNADLLMLPGGMPGAKNLDEHEGVRSALVRHAEQQKLIGAICAAPMVLGHLGLLHGKRATCYPGFETELEGATYTAEPCTADGNIITGKGPGASFAYAYRLLEEFKGASIVAELKKGMMYEF
;
A
#
# COMPACT_ATOMS: atom_id res chain seq x y z
N MET A 1 64.18 26.56 -3.35
CA MET A 1 62.92 26.92 -2.72
C MET A 1 61.79 26.30 -3.52
N ALA A 2 61.28 25.15 -3.15
CA ALA A 2 60.16 24.48 -3.79
C ALA A 2 58.94 24.55 -2.85
N ARG A 3 57.87 25.23 -3.26
CA ARG A 3 56.59 25.26 -2.56
C ARG A 3 55.77 24.05 -2.98
N PHE A 4 55.54 23.13 -2.04
CA PHE A 4 54.57 22.10 -2.17
C PHE A 4 53.16 22.67 -2.05
N TYR A 5 52.36 22.56 -3.12
CA TYR A 5 50.93 22.75 -3.07
C TYR A 5 50.27 21.46 -2.59
N SER A 6 49.76 21.49 -1.36
CA SER A 6 48.84 20.47 -0.84
C SER A 6 47.50 20.62 -1.50
N LEU A 7 47.17 19.74 -2.44
CA LEU A 7 45.81 19.56 -2.95
C LEU A 7 45.02 18.82 -1.88
N LYS A 8 44.07 19.53 -1.26
CA LYS A 8 43.01 18.92 -0.46
C LYS A 8 42.25 17.95 -1.37
N LYS A 9 42.22 16.66 -1.02
CA LYS A 9 41.28 15.71 -1.54
C LYS A 9 39.88 16.24 -1.21
N LYS A 10 39.12 16.59 -2.22
CA LYS A 10 37.66 16.82 -2.14
C LYS A 10 37.03 15.46 -1.94
N ASP A 11 36.14 15.39 -0.97
CA ASP A 11 35.39 14.19 -0.63
C ASP A 11 34.60 13.70 -1.85
N GLU A 12 35.03 12.56 -2.43
CA GLU A 12 34.36 11.84 -3.52
C GLU A 12 33.26 10.90 -3.01
N ASP A 13 32.87 10.99 -1.74
CA ASP A 13 31.93 10.03 -1.11
C ASP A 13 30.44 10.38 -1.25
N ASP A 14 30.09 11.55 -1.81
CA ASP A 14 28.67 11.97 -1.92
C ASP A 14 27.95 11.48 -3.18
N ALA A 15 28.61 10.77 -4.11
CA ALA A 15 28.03 10.42 -5.41
C ALA A 15 27.45 9.00 -5.52
N LYS A 16 27.48 8.17 -4.45
CA LYS A 16 27.14 6.72 -4.55
C LYS A 16 25.87 6.28 -3.85
N THR A 17 24.98 7.18 -3.43
CA THR A 17 23.76 6.80 -2.69
C THR A 17 22.44 7.13 -3.39
N ALA A 18 22.46 7.53 -4.63
CA ALA A 18 21.22 7.66 -5.40
C ALA A 18 20.81 6.29 -5.93
N ASP A 19 19.80 5.67 -5.34
CA ASP A 19 19.13 4.51 -5.89
C ASP A 19 18.50 4.90 -7.23
N PRO A 20 18.88 4.29 -8.37
CA PRO A 20 18.36 4.64 -9.69
C PRO A 20 16.84 4.39 -9.82
N PHE A 21 16.24 3.67 -8.90
CA PHE A 21 14.81 3.37 -8.87
C PHE A 21 14.02 4.27 -7.91
N GLY A 22 14.64 5.28 -7.29
CA GLY A 22 13.96 6.26 -6.44
C GLY A 22 13.37 5.70 -5.14
N VAL A 23 13.91 4.60 -4.64
CA VAL A 23 13.52 4.08 -3.31
C VAL A 23 14.12 4.99 -2.25
N LEU A 24 13.29 5.57 -1.39
CA LEU A 24 13.73 6.36 -0.25
C LEU A 24 14.37 5.44 0.80
N ARG A 25 15.69 5.35 0.76
CA ARG A 25 16.43 4.64 1.82
C ARG A 25 16.75 5.64 2.94
N PRO A 26 16.47 5.30 4.21
CA PRO A 26 16.86 6.17 5.31
C PRO A 26 18.39 6.36 5.29
N LYS A 27 18.85 7.62 5.38
CA LYS A 27 20.28 7.93 5.52
C LYS A 27 20.74 7.41 6.89
N VAL A 28 21.48 6.31 6.87
CA VAL A 28 22.03 5.71 8.10
C VAL A 28 23.18 6.57 8.59
N LYS A 29 23.01 7.22 9.73
CA LYS A 29 24.06 8.04 10.32
C LYS A 29 25.05 7.23 11.17
N ASN A 30 24.67 6.11 11.79
CA ASN A 30 25.56 5.22 12.58
C ASN A 30 24.96 3.81 12.68
N ALA A 31 25.77 2.80 12.98
CA ALA A 31 25.34 1.40 13.15
C ALA A 31 24.30 1.20 14.27
N GLU A 32 24.34 2.01 15.34
CA GLU A 32 23.34 1.98 16.41
C GLU A 32 21.97 2.52 15.98
N GLN A 33 21.93 3.50 15.06
CA GLN A 33 20.67 3.99 14.48
C GLN A 33 20.08 3.03 13.44
N GLN A 34 20.88 2.16 12.81
CA GLN A 34 20.37 1.09 11.93
C GLN A 34 19.55 0.06 12.73
N GLN A 35 19.96 -0.26 13.95
CA GLN A 35 19.30 -1.27 14.77
C GLN A 35 17.94 -0.78 15.29
N VAL A 36 17.78 0.51 15.56
CA VAL A 36 16.52 1.12 15.98
C VAL A 36 15.52 1.20 14.81
N ASN A 37 16.00 1.48 13.57
CA ASN A 37 15.13 1.59 12.40
C ASN A 37 14.60 0.24 11.84
N ILE A 38 15.26 -0.88 12.15
CA ILE A 38 14.79 -2.21 11.71
C ILE A 38 13.54 -2.65 12.50
N TYR A 39 13.33 -2.12 13.70
CA TYR A 39 12.16 -2.46 14.55
C TYR A 39 10.91 -1.59 14.32
N GLU A 40 10.98 -0.56 13.48
CA GLU A 40 9.87 0.40 13.28
C GLU A 40 9.37 0.51 11.83
N MET A 41 9.67 -0.44 10.95
CA MET A 41 9.08 -0.42 9.61
C MET A 41 7.65 -0.91 9.67
N ALA A 42 6.70 -0.03 9.35
CA ALA A 42 5.31 -0.41 9.21
C ALA A 42 5.16 -1.54 8.17
N LYS A 43 4.28 -2.50 8.46
CA LYS A 43 4.04 -3.68 7.64
C LYS A 43 2.68 -3.61 6.96
N ALA A 44 2.67 -3.79 5.66
CA ALA A 44 1.46 -3.81 4.86
C ALA A 44 1.33 -5.12 4.09
N TYR A 45 0.11 -5.63 4.03
CA TYR A 45 -0.23 -6.80 3.24
C TYR A 45 -1.28 -6.44 2.20
N VAL A 46 -1.00 -6.76 0.94
CA VAL A 46 -1.90 -6.55 -0.20
C VAL A 46 -2.38 -7.91 -0.68
N PHE A 47 -3.67 -8.18 -0.51
CA PHE A 47 -4.26 -9.45 -0.93
C PHE A 47 -4.48 -9.48 -2.44
N LEU A 48 -3.97 -10.53 -3.08
CA LEU A 48 -4.15 -10.78 -4.51
C LEU A 48 -4.99 -12.04 -4.74
N ALA A 49 -6.02 -11.89 -5.54
CA ALA A 49 -6.88 -12.96 -6.05
C ALA A 49 -6.90 -12.91 -7.57
N ASP A 50 -7.10 -14.03 -8.27
CA ASP A 50 -7.28 -14.01 -9.72
C ASP A 50 -8.38 -13.04 -10.14
N GLY A 51 -8.07 -12.19 -11.12
CA GLY A 51 -8.94 -11.12 -11.56
C GLY A 51 -8.77 -9.80 -10.80
N PHE A 52 -7.69 -9.63 -10.01
CA PHE A 52 -7.36 -8.33 -9.42
C PHE A 52 -7.08 -7.28 -10.52
N GLU A 53 -7.32 -6.01 -10.25
CA GLU A 53 -6.99 -4.93 -11.18
C GLU A 53 -5.51 -4.51 -11.02
N ASP A 54 -4.80 -4.41 -12.14
CA ASP A 54 -3.35 -4.25 -12.23
C ASP A 54 -2.84 -3.00 -11.51
N ILE A 55 -3.42 -1.84 -11.87
CA ILE A 55 -2.95 -0.54 -11.36
C ILE A 55 -3.32 -0.38 -9.89
N GLU A 56 -4.50 -0.87 -9.51
CA GLU A 56 -5.01 -0.77 -8.13
C GLU A 56 -4.22 -1.61 -7.13
N ALA A 57 -3.61 -2.70 -7.59
CA ALA A 57 -2.71 -3.51 -6.78
C ALA A 57 -1.27 -2.98 -6.82
N LEU A 58 -0.70 -2.79 -8.02
CA LEU A 58 0.74 -2.58 -8.19
C LEU A 58 1.19 -1.15 -7.90
N ALA A 59 0.36 -0.14 -8.19
CA ALA A 59 0.73 1.24 -7.88
C ALA A 59 0.84 1.49 -6.37
N PRO A 60 -0.10 1.04 -5.50
CA PRO A 60 0.09 1.12 -4.05
C PRO A 60 1.28 0.32 -3.54
N VAL A 61 1.54 -0.89 -4.07
CA VAL A 61 2.72 -1.67 -3.70
C VAL A 61 4.01 -0.90 -3.98
N ASP A 62 4.15 -0.31 -5.18
CA ASP A 62 5.34 0.47 -5.54
C ASP A 62 5.49 1.72 -4.66
N ILE A 63 4.42 2.51 -4.50
CA ILE A 63 4.44 3.76 -3.74
C ILE A 63 4.76 3.52 -2.26
N LEU A 64 4.12 2.52 -1.64
CA LEU A 64 4.35 2.19 -0.23
C LEU A 64 5.78 1.66 -0.02
N ARG A 65 6.30 0.81 -0.91
CA ARG A 65 7.69 0.33 -0.87
C ARG A 65 8.68 1.47 -1.03
N ARG A 66 8.47 2.40 -1.96
CA ARG A 66 9.29 3.62 -2.12
C ARG A 66 9.25 4.48 -0.86
N GLY A 67 8.11 4.55 -0.20
CA GLY A 67 7.93 5.25 1.09
C GLY A 67 8.56 4.54 2.28
N GLY A 68 9.20 3.37 2.10
CA GLY A 68 9.87 2.62 3.17
C GLY A 68 8.90 1.86 4.07
N ILE A 69 7.81 1.36 3.52
CA ILE A 69 6.89 0.41 4.16
C ILE A 69 7.29 -1.02 3.74
N ASP A 70 7.33 -1.97 4.67
CA ASP A 70 7.51 -3.40 4.34
C ASP A 70 6.20 -3.96 3.79
N VAL A 71 6.07 -3.92 2.46
CA VAL A 71 4.87 -4.41 1.77
C VAL A 71 5.07 -5.81 1.26
N LYS A 72 4.15 -6.71 1.60
CA LYS A 72 4.04 -8.06 1.06
C LYS A 72 2.75 -8.21 0.27
N THR A 73 2.87 -8.71 -0.95
CA THR A 73 1.73 -9.21 -1.73
C THR A 73 1.41 -10.63 -1.29
N VAL A 74 0.13 -10.93 -1.09
CA VAL A 74 -0.33 -12.20 -0.52
C VAL A 74 -1.32 -12.84 -1.48
N SER A 75 -0.97 -13.99 -2.05
CA SER A 75 -1.90 -14.78 -2.87
C SER A 75 -2.90 -15.51 -1.99
N ILE A 76 -4.19 -15.37 -2.30
CA ILE A 76 -5.26 -16.20 -1.72
C ILE A 76 -5.54 -17.46 -2.53
N ASN A 77 -4.88 -17.62 -3.69
CA ASN A 77 -5.03 -18.78 -4.57
C ASN A 77 -4.28 -20.00 -4.02
N ALA A 78 -4.40 -21.13 -4.70
CA ALA A 78 -3.64 -22.35 -4.39
C ALA A 78 -2.15 -22.25 -4.78
N THR A 79 -1.74 -21.20 -5.48
CA THR A 79 -0.35 -20.93 -5.93
C THR A 79 0.04 -19.48 -5.68
N ASP A 80 1.35 -19.22 -5.69
CA ASP A 80 1.89 -17.86 -5.58
C ASP A 80 1.77 -17.04 -6.87
N MET A 81 1.39 -17.66 -7.99
CA MET A 81 1.10 -16.97 -9.25
C MET A 81 -0.36 -16.55 -9.30
N VAL A 82 -0.60 -15.27 -9.50
CA VAL A 82 -1.93 -14.65 -9.55
C VAL A 82 -2.11 -13.94 -10.87
N ALA A 83 -3.20 -14.19 -11.58
CA ALA A 83 -3.53 -13.54 -12.84
C ALA A 83 -4.39 -12.30 -12.61
N SER A 84 -3.98 -11.16 -13.16
CA SER A 84 -4.79 -9.94 -13.13
C SER A 84 -6.02 -10.02 -14.04
N ALA A 85 -6.93 -9.06 -13.92
CA ALA A 85 -8.10 -8.92 -14.80
C ALA A 85 -7.74 -8.71 -16.28
N HIS A 86 -6.52 -8.22 -16.57
CA HIS A 86 -6.01 -7.98 -17.92
C HIS A 86 -4.95 -9.01 -18.35
N GLY A 87 -4.83 -10.12 -17.62
CA GLY A 87 -3.98 -11.27 -18.00
C GLY A 87 -2.51 -11.12 -17.62
N VAL A 88 -2.13 -10.13 -16.82
CA VAL A 88 -0.77 -10.00 -16.29
C VAL A 88 -0.58 -11.00 -15.16
N GLN A 89 0.48 -11.82 -15.26
CA GLN A 89 0.83 -12.77 -14.21
C GLN A 89 1.76 -12.09 -13.19
N VAL A 90 1.36 -12.12 -11.93
CA VAL A 90 2.14 -11.58 -10.81
C VAL A 90 2.46 -12.70 -9.84
N LYS A 91 3.74 -12.85 -9.51
CA LYS A 91 4.17 -13.71 -8.42
C LYS A 91 4.01 -12.96 -7.10
N ALA A 92 3.14 -13.45 -6.23
CA ALA A 92 2.99 -12.91 -4.88
C ALA A 92 4.25 -13.19 -4.03
N ASP A 93 4.52 -12.33 -3.05
CA ASP A 93 5.64 -12.51 -2.13
C ASP A 93 5.42 -13.71 -1.20
N MET A 94 4.16 -14.06 -0.93
CA MET A 94 3.80 -15.17 -0.04
C MET A 94 2.39 -15.69 -0.30
N MET A 95 2.11 -16.87 0.24
CA MET A 95 0.76 -17.47 0.27
C MET A 95 0.00 -16.99 1.50
N PHE A 96 -1.32 -16.93 1.41
CA PHE A 96 -2.19 -16.60 2.56
C PHE A 96 -1.96 -17.55 3.74
N ALA A 97 -1.78 -18.85 3.46
CA ALA A 97 -1.58 -19.88 4.49
C ALA A 97 -0.28 -19.70 5.29
N ASP A 98 0.72 -19.02 4.72
CA ASP A 98 2.03 -18.80 5.34
C ASP A 98 2.13 -17.43 6.02
N ALA A 99 1.08 -16.60 5.93
CA ALA A 99 1.08 -15.23 6.40
C ALA A 99 0.59 -15.11 7.86
N ASP A 100 1.32 -14.34 8.66
CA ASP A 100 0.87 -13.88 9.97
C ASP A 100 0.53 -12.38 9.91
N PHE A 101 -0.76 -12.06 10.02
CA PHE A 101 -1.27 -10.70 9.97
C PHE A 101 -1.33 -10.01 11.35
N SER A 102 -0.93 -10.68 12.43
CA SER A 102 -1.01 -10.14 13.80
C SER A 102 -0.18 -8.86 13.97
N ASN A 103 0.92 -8.76 13.23
CA ASN A 103 1.83 -7.62 13.22
C ASN A 103 1.64 -6.68 12.03
N ALA A 104 0.54 -6.85 11.25
CA ALA A 104 0.21 -5.95 10.16
C ALA A 104 -0.21 -4.57 10.70
N ASP A 105 0.21 -3.51 10.03
CA ASP A 105 -0.25 -2.13 10.24
C ASP A 105 -1.26 -1.71 9.18
N LEU A 106 -1.22 -2.34 8.00
CA LEU A 106 -2.17 -2.15 6.90
C LEU A 106 -2.56 -3.48 6.27
N LEU A 107 -3.85 -3.71 6.10
CA LEU A 107 -4.41 -4.70 5.17
C LEU A 107 -5.07 -3.97 3.99
N MET A 108 -4.73 -4.35 2.78
CA MET A 108 -5.19 -3.68 1.56
C MET A 108 -5.81 -4.67 0.56
N LEU A 109 -6.95 -4.26 0.00
CA LEU A 109 -7.69 -4.99 -1.02
C LEU A 109 -7.73 -4.18 -2.32
N PRO A 110 -7.09 -4.63 -3.42
CA PRO A 110 -7.33 -4.10 -4.74
C PRO A 110 -8.70 -4.52 -5.26
N GLY A 111 -9.24 -3.78 -6.22
CA GLY A 111 -10.44 -4.16 -6.92
C GLY A 111 -10.17 -5.09 -8.09
N GLY A 112 -10.95 -4.91 -9.14
CA GLY A 112 -11.02 -5.84 -10.27
C GLY A 112 -12.03 -6.95 -10.01
N MET A 113 -12.63 -7.46 -11.10
CA MET A 113 -13.56 -8.60 -11.04
C MET A 113 -13.01 -9.74 -11.89
N PRO A 114 -13.05 -10.98 -11.42
CA PRO A 114 -13.68 -11.45 -10.17
C PRO A 114 -12.82 -11.29 -8.90
N GLY A 115 -11.65 -10.63 -8.94
CA GLY A 115 -10.69 -10.55 -7.83
C GLY A 115 -11.34 -10.09 -6.52
N ALA A 116 -12.05 -8.96 -6.53
CA ALA A 116 -12.73 -8.43 -5.34
C ALA A 116 -13.79 -9.40 -4.79
N LYS A 117 -14.53 -10.08 -5.67
CA LYS A 117 -15.48 -11.14 -5.27
C LYS A 117 -14.76 -12.32 -4.60
N ASN A 118 -13.65 -12.76 -5.18
CA ASN A 118 -12.85 -13.85 -4.60
C ASN A 118 -12.31 -13.48 -3.20
N LEU A 119 -11.93 -12.22 -3.00
CA LEU A 119 -11.53 -11.71 -1.67
C LEU A 119 -12.71 -11.70 -0.70
N ASP A 120 -13.91 -11.31 -1.16
CA ASP A 120 -15.12 -11.29 -0.34
C ASP A 120 -15.57 -12.71 0.09
N GLU A 121 -15.42 -13.68 -0.78
CA GLU A 121 -15.77 -15.09 -0.51
C GLU A 121 -14.70 -15.83 0.33
N HIS A 122 -13.48 -15.26 0.49
CA HIS A 122 -12.40 -15.91 1.22
C HIS A 122 -12.51 -15.68 2.73
N GLU A 123 -12.97 -16.69 3.47
CA GLU A 123 -13.22 -16.62 4.92
C GLU A 123 -12.01 -16.13 5.74
N GLY A 124 -10.79 -16.53 5.36
CA GLY A 124 -9.56 -16.11 6.02
C GLY A 124 -9.31 -14.61 5.89
N VAL A 125 -9.51 -14.03 4.69
CA VAL A 125 -9.41 -12.58 4.44
C VAL A 125 -10.46 -11.84 5.26
N ARG A 126 -11.72 -12.26 5.22
CA ARG A 126 -12.81 -11.68 6.01
C ARG A 126 -12.48 -11.66 7.50
N SER A 127 -12.03 -12.79 8.03
CA SER A 127 -11.62 -12.91 9.44
C SER A 127 -10.41 -12.02 9.79
N ALA A 128 -9.42 -11.89 8.89
CA ALA A 128 -8.27 -11.03 9.10
C ALA A 128 -8.69 -9.55 9.15
N LEU A 129 -9.58 -9.11 8.26
CA LEU A 129 -10.11 -7.73 8.21
C LEU A 129 -10.88 -7.38 9.48
N VAL A 130 -11.76 -8.27 9.96
CA VAL A 130 -12.52 -8.03 11.20
C VAL A 130 -11.58 -7.85 12.39
N ARG A 131 -10.64 -8.78 12.58
CA ARG A 131 -9.65 -8.67 13.67
C ARG A 131 -8.80 -7.40 13.58
N HIS A 132 -8.43 -7.00 12.35
CA HIS A 132 -7.63 -5.81 12.10
C HIS A 132 -8.43 -4.53 12.43
N ALA A 133 -9.73 -4.50 12.06
CA ALA A 133 -10.63 -3.42 12.40
C ALA A 133 -10.87 -3.28 13.91
N GLU A 134 -11.04 -4.39 14.63
CA GLU A 134 -11.17 -4.42 16.10
C GLU A 134 -9.96 -3.80 16.79
N GLN A 135 -8.77 -3.95 16.20
CA GLN A 135 -7.52 -3.34 16.69
C GLN A 135 -7.36 -1.88 16.24
N GLN A 136 -8.32 -1.29 15.55
CA GLN A 136 -8.26 0.06 14.97
C GLN A 136 -7.06 0.30 14.04
N LYS A 137 -6.55 -0.76 13.41
CA LYS A 137 -5.46 -0.70 12.45
C LYS A 137 -5.98 -0.35 11.05
N LEU A 138 -5.09 0.17 10.20
CA LEU A 138 -5.45 0.74 8.91
C LEU A 138 -5.92 -0.33 7.92
N ILE A 139 -7.05 -0.10 7.28
CA ILE A 139 -7.59 -0.93 6.19
C ILE A 139 -7.76 -0.07 4.95
N GLY A 140 -7.25 -0.56 3.84
CA GLY A 140 -7.42 0.05 2.53
C GLY A 140 -8.23 -0.83 1.58
N ALA A 141 -9.16 -0.25 0.83
CA ALA A 141 -9.88 -0.94 -0.23
C ALA A 141 -10.18 0.02 -1.39
N ILE A 142 -10.08 -0.45 -2.64
CA ILE A 142 -10.29 0.41 -3.80
C ILE A 142 -11.22 -0.24 -4.84
N CYS A 143 -11.93 0.59 -5.60
CA CYS A 143 -12.77 0.18 -6.74
C CYS A 143 -13.97 -0.68 -6.30
N ALA A 144 -14.03 -1.96 -6.69
CA ALA A 144 -15.05 -2.88 -6.23
C ALA A 144 -14.80 -3.39 -4.80
N ALA A 145 -13.54 -3.42 -4.34
CA ALA A 145 -13.19 -4.05 -3.06
C ALA A 145 -13.81 -3.42 -1.80
N PRO A 146 -14.19 -2.12 -1.73
CA PRO A 146 -14.95 -1.60 -0.59
C PRO A 146 -16.23 -2.36 -0.27
N MET A 147 -16.82 -3.11 -1.22
CA MET A 147 -17.97 -3.99 -0.97
C MET A 147 -17.66 -5.02 0.13
N VAL A 148 -16.43 -5.55 0.18
CA VAL A 148 -16.00 -6.51 1.20
C VAL A 148 -16.15 -5.91 2.59
N LEU A 149 -15.77 -4.64 2.74
CA LEU A 149 -15.88 -3.92 4.00
C LEU A 149 -17.34 -3.63 4.37
N GLY A 150 -18.19 -3.34 3.35
CA GLY A 150 -19.64 -3.18 3.52
C GLY A 150 -20.28 -4.47 4.03
N HIS A 151 -20.04 -5.59 3.35
CA HIS A 151 -20.56 -6.91 3.73
C HIS A 151 -20.09 -7.41 5.11
N LEU A 152 -18.96 -6.87 5.61
CA LEU A 152 -18.47 -7.13 6.97
C LEU A 152 -19.05 -6.15 8.01
N GLY A 153 -19.87 -5.18 7.60
CA GLY A 153 -20.41 -4.13 8.48
C GLY A 153 -19.36 -3.11 8.95
N LEU A 154 -18.15 -3.12 8.40
CA LEU A 154 -17.05 -2.24 8.82
C LEU A 154 -17.23 -0.79 8.36
N LEU A 155 -18.19 -0.54 7.43
CA LEU A 155 -18.48 0.79 6.90
C LEU A 155 -19.65 1.47 7.61
N HIS A 156 -20.28 0.84 8.59
CA HIS A 156 -21.42 1.45 9.31
C HIS A 156 -21.06 2.81 9.93
N GLY A 157 -21.82 3.85 9.53
CA GLY A 157 -21.63 5.22 10.00
C GLY A 157 -20.40 5.92 9.46
N LYS A 158 -19.68 5.32 8.51
CA LYS A 158 -18.49 5.90 7.89
C LYS A 158 -18.76 6.50 6.52
N ARG A 159 -17.91 7.40 6.11
CA ARG A 159 -17.83 7.88 4.73
C ARG A 159 -16.95 6.93 3.93
N ALA A 160 -17.37 6.58 2.70
CA ALA A 160 -16.63 5.71 1.82
C ALA A 160 -16.86 6.05 0.34
N THR A 161 -15.95 5.63 -0.52
CA THR A 161 -16.10 5.67 -1.97
C THR A 161 -15.83 4.27 -2.56
N CYS A 162 -16.34 4.04 -3.77
CA CYS A 162 -16.14 2.81 -4.53
C CYS A 162 -16.24 3.09 -6.03
N TYR A 163 -16.04 2.08 -6.84
CA TYR A 163 -16.30 2.15 -8.27
C TYR A 163 -17.80 2.36 -8.54
N PRO A 164 -18.18 3.23 -9.51
CA PRO A 164 -19.59 3.43 -9.86
C PRO A 164 -20.33 2.11 -10.16
N GLY A 165 -21.48 1.92 -9.51
CA GLY A 165 -22.28 0.70 -9.58
C GLY A 165 -22.12 -0.25 -8.38
N PHE A 166 -21.18 0.04 -7.46
CA PHE A 166 -20.98 -0.71 -6.21
C PHE A 166 -21.46 0.04 -4.98
N GLU A 167 -22.16 1.17 -5.14
CA GLU A 167 -22.58 2.03 -4.03
C GLU A 167 -23.52 1.31 -3.06
N THR A 168 -24.37 0.42 -3.57
CA THR A 168 -25.33 -0.36 -2.75
C THR A 168 -24.64 -1.41 -1.88
N GLU A 169 -23.45 -1.82 -2.23
CA GLU A 169 -22.64 -2.79 -1.49
C GLU A 169 -21.90 -2.15 -0.30
N LEU A 170 -21.89 -0.81 -0.19
CA LEU A 170 -21.29 -0.08 0.93
C LEU A 170 -22.26 -0.01 2.11
N GLU A 171 -22.68 -1.13 2.64
CA GLU A 171 -23.71 -1.22 3.67
C GLU A 171 -23.45 -0.30 4.87
N GLY A 172 -24.40 0.62 5.13
CA GLY A 172 -24.33 1.56 6.24
C GLY A 172 -23.39 2.75 6.07
N ALA A 173 -22.70 2.89 4.92
CA ALA A 173 -21.83 4.01 4.64
C ALA A 173 -22.57 5.22 4.02
N THR A 174 -21.94 6.38 4.16
CA THR A 174 -22.25 7.57 3.35
C THR A 174 -21.31 7.59 2.15
N TYR A 175 -21.84 7.32 0.96
CA TYR A 175 -21.08 7.36 -0.30
C TYR A 175 -20.65 8.78 -0.65
N THR A 176 -19.37 9.00 -0.94
CA THR A 176 -18.80 10.33 -1.20
C THR A 176 -18.57 10.64 -2.67
N ALA A 177 -18.44 9.64 -3.53
CA ALA A 177 -18.02 9.77 -4.93
C ALA A 177 -16.63 10.40 -5.14
N GLU A 178 -15.88 10.69 -4.07
CA GLU A 178 -14.53 11.27 -4.12
C GLU A 178 -13.52 10.28 -4.70
N PRO A 179 -12.41 10.73 -5.31
CA PRO A 179 -11.36 9.83 -5.78
C PRO A 179 -10.77 8.96 -4.67
N CYS A 180 -10.67 9.52 -3.45
CA CYS A 180 -10.21 8.83 -2.25
C CYS A 180 -10.94 9.39 -1.03
N THR A 181 -11.42 8.52 -0.15
CA THR A 181 -12.08 8.90 1.11
C THR A 181 -11.41 8.19 2.27
N ALA A 182 -11.02 8.96 3.29
CA ALA A 182 -10.53 8.46 4.55
C ALA A 182 -11.53 8.76 5.66
N ASP A 183 -11.83 7.76 6.50
CA ASP A 183 -12.67 7.90 7.68
C ASP A 183 -12.21 6.96 8.79
N GLY A 184 -11.60 7.54 9.83
CA GLY A 184 -10.94 6.79 10.89
C GLY A 184 -9.82 5.90 10.35
N ASN A 185 -9.91 4.62 10.65
CA ASN A 185 -8.92 3.62 10.22
C ASN A 185 -9.24 2.98 8.85
N ILE A 186 -10.17 3.52 8.07
CA ILE A 186 -10.52 2.99 6.75
C ILE A 186 -10.27 4.04 5.68
N ILE A 187 -9.55 3.63 4.62
CA ILE A 187 -9.31 4.44 3.43
C ILE A 187 -9.85 3.69 2.22
N THR A 188 -10.75 4.34 1.48
CA THR A 188 -11.32 3.79 0.26
C THR A 188 -10.93 4.60 -0.96
N GLY A 189 -10.72 3.95 -2.10
CA GLY A 189 -10.41 4.56 -3.40
C GLY A 189 -11.48 4.24 -4.44
N LYS A 190 -11.65 5.14 -5.41
CA LYS A 190 -12.75 5.05 -6.37
C LYS A 190 -12.52 4.04 -7.48
N GLY A 191 -11.29 3.90 -7.97
CA GLY A 191 -10.98 3.02 -9.10
C GLY A 191 -9.59 3.28 -9.69
N PRO A 192 -9.26 2.66 -10.85
CA PRO A 192 -7.88 2.66 -11.40
C PRO A 192 -7.27 4.05 -11.53
N GLY A 193 -8.04 5.02 -12.02
CA GLY A 193 -7.58 6.40 -12.17
C GLY A 193 -7.28 7.13 -10.84
N ALA A 194 -7.74 6.59 -9.71
CA ALA A 194 -7.49 7.14 -8.37
C ALA A 194 -6.35 6.41 -7.65
N SER A 195 -5.76 5.35 -8.20
CA SER A 195 -4.81 4.47 -7.52
C SER A 195 -3.61 5.19 -6.93
N PHE A 196 -3.05 6.18 -7.65
CA PHE A 196 -1.95 6.98 -7.13
C PHE A 196 -2.36 7.86 -5.94
N ALA A 197 -3.47 8.58 -6.06
CA ALA A 197 -3.98 9.43 -4.98
C ALA A 197 -4.31 8.60 -3.73
N TYR A 198 -4.92 7.44 -3.92
CA TYR A 198 -5.22 6.47 -2.88
C TYR A 198 -3.94 5.94 -2.21
N ALA A 199 -2.94 5.54 -2.99
CA ALA A 199 -1.67 5.02 -2.48
C ALA A 199 -0.90 6.09 -1.67
N TYR A 200 -0.85 7.32 -2.16
CA TYR A 200 -0.25 8.42 -1.41
C TYR A 200 -1.02 8.73 -0.13
N ARG A 201 -2.34 8.60 -0.13
CA ARG A 201 -3.14 8.79 1.09
C ARG A 201 -2.86 7.70 2.13
N LEU A 202 -2.69 6.44 1.70
CA LEU A 202 -2.24 5.35 2.58
C LEU A 202 -0.84 5.62 3.15
N LEU A 203 0.10 6.06 2.30
CA LEU A 203 1.47 6.37 2.74
C LEU A 203 1.50 7.52 3.75
N GLU A 204 0.63 8.51 3.58
CA GLU A 204 0.55 9.68 4.46
C GLU A 204 0.25 9.30 5.92
N GLU A 205 -0.57 8.26 6.16
CA GLU A 205 -0.86 7.74 7.50
C GLU A 205 0.40 7.26 8.25
N PHE A 206 1.40 6.76 7.50
CA PHE A 206 2.63 6.22 8.10
C PHE A 206 3.78 7.22 8.14
N LYS A 207 3.86 8.09 7.16
CA LYS A 207 5.07 8.91 6.92
C LYS A 207 4.81 10.41 6.97
N GLY A 208 3.54 10.81 6.98
CA GLY A 208 3.13 12.21 6.98
C GLY A 208 3.29 12.90 5.61
N ALA A 209 2.67 14.05 5.48
CA ALA A 209 2.53 14.79 4.22
C ALA A 209 3.88 15.24 3.61
N SER A 210 4.89 15.52 4.44
CA SER A 210 6.22 15.96 3.96
C SER A 210 6.92 14.87 3.14
N ILE A 211 6.93 13.64 3.63
CA ILE A 211 7.54 12.49 2.91
C ILE A 211 6.76 12.18 1.64
N VAL A 212 5.43 12.25 1.69
CA VAL A 212 4.58 12.07 0.51
C VAL A 212 4.88 13.12 -0.56
N ALA A 213 5.04 14.39 -0.18
CA ALA A 213 5.37 15.45 -1.12
C ALA A 213 6.75 15.25 -1.77
N GLU A 214 7.73 14.80 -0.99
CA GLU A 214 9.08 14.49 -1.49
C GLU A 214 9.05 13.30 -2.45
N LEU A 215 8.30 12.25 -2.12
CA LEU A 215 8.13 11.09 -2.99
C LEU A 215 7.41 11.45 -4.30
N LYS A 216 6.31 12.22 -4.24
CA LYS A 216 5.60 12.72 -5.43
C LYS A 216 6.55 13.44 -6.38
N LYS A 217 7.38 14.34 -5.85
CA LYS A 217 8.40 15.05 -6.63
C LYS A 217 9.41 14.07 -7.28
N GLY A 218 9.90 13.08 -6.52
CA GLY A 218 10.83 12.07 -7.03
C GLY A 218 10.21 11.16 -8.10
N MET A 219 8.91 10.93 -8.04
CA MET A 219 8.15 10.14 -9.01
C MET A 219 7.59 10.98 -10.19
N MET A 220 7.91 12.27 -10.27
CA MET A 220 7.37 13.19 -11.28
C MET A 220 5.83 13.22 -11.30
N TYR A 221 5.22 13.08 -10.13
CA TYR A 221 3.77 13.14 -9.98
C TYR A 221 3.35 14.59 -9.76
N GLU A 222 2.85 15.25 -10.80
CA GLU A 222 2.57 16.71 -10.84
C GLU A 222 1.07 17.05 -10.93
N PHE A 223 0.18 16.16 -10.50
CA PHE A 223 -1.28 16.32 -10.56
C PHE A 223 -1.89 16.77 -9.24
#